data_d2e9401601b104dc5df127ea9e2439fe
#
_entry.id   d2e9401601b104dc5df127ea9e2439fe
#
_cell.length_a   1.000
_cell.length_b   1.000
_cell.length_c   1.000
_cell.angle_alpha   90.00
_cell.angle_beta   90.00
_cell.angle_gamma   90.00
#
_symmetry.space_group_name_H-M   'P 1'
#
loop_
_entity.id
_entity.type
_entity.pdbx_description
1 polymer ?
#
loop_
_entity_poly.entity_id
_entity_poly.type
_entity_poly.pdbx_seq_one_letter_code
_entity_poly.pdbx_strand_id
1 'polypeptide(L)'
;VATTAPYSEPTAETAAHLDEIWHTPHTLYGRLATVDHKIIGLRYLVTSFVFLVLGGLEAAAMRAQLAQPNLHLLSPEAYNQIFTMHGTTMIFWYAAPILSGFSNYLWPLLLGSRDMALPRVNALSYWLFLFSGIFLYSSALVGQMPDRGWFAYAPMTELRYSPALNMDFYALAILFLTISTTVGSINFLVTMLKMRAPGMSINRMPIMIWSTATISLSVLFALPSLSAACIFLFFDRRLAMHFFDSAQGGSPLLWQHLFWFFGHPWVYIVVLPAMGMASMMIPTFCRRPLAGHTYVVMATIMTGLIGF
;
A
#
# COMPACT_ATOMS: atom_id res chain seq x y z
N VAL A 1 11.57 38.19 -11.36
CA VAL A 1 12.82 37.88 -10.65
C VAL A 1 12.47 37.83 -9.17
N ALA A 2 12.29 36.64 -8.59
CA ALA A 2 12.08 36.49 -7.16
C ALA A 2 13.44 36.71 -6.50
N THR A 3 13.57 37.75 -5.72
CA THR A 3 14.71 37.92 -4.80
C THR A 3 14.71 36.75 -3.84
N THR A 4 15.67 35.87 -3.98
CA THR A 4 15.92 34.82 -2.97
C THR A 4 16.36 35.57 -1.70
N ALA A 5 15.56 35.49 -0.64
CA ALA A 5 16.02 35.90 0.68
C ALA A 5 17.35 35.16 0.96
N PRO A 6 18.38 35.84 1.49
CA PRO A 6 19.64 35.18 1.78
C PRO A 6 19.36 34.00 2.73
N TYR A 7 19.93 32.84 2.42
CA TYR A 7 19.90 31.68 3.31
C TYR A 7 20.54 32.09 4.65
N SER A 8 19.74 32.19 5.68
CA SER A 8 20.24 32.34 7.04
C SER A 8 20.46 30.96 7.63
N GLU A 9 21.64 30.69 8.11
CA GLU A 9 21.91 29.47 8.88
C GLU A 9 20.91 29.37 10.04
N PRO A 10 20.40 28.17 10.36
CA PRO A 10 19.49 27.98 11.47
C PRO A 10 20.19 28.45 12.76
N THR A 11 19.46 29.15 13.60
CA THR A 11 19.97 29.51 14.95
C THR A 11 20.33 28.24 15.73
N ALA A 12 21.27 28.32 16.66
CA ALA A 12 21.68 27.20 17.50
C ALA A 12 20.48 26.53 18.19
N GLU A 13 19.49 27.35 18.61
CA GLU A 13 18.23 26.90 19.20
C GLU A 13 17.38 26.10 18.19
N THR A 14 17.28 26.56 16.94
CA THR A 14 16.56 25.85 15.89
C THR A 14 17.26 24.53 15.53
N ALA A 15 18.59 24.53 15.48
CA ALA A 15 19.36 23.31 15.23
C ALA A 15 19.20 22.29 16.35
N ALA A 16 19.28 22.71 17.62
CA ALA A 16 19.06 21.84 18.77
C ALA A 16 17.64 21.26 18.80
N HIS A 17 16.63 22.06 18.46
CA HIS A 17 15.25 21.60 18.38
C HIS A 17 15.02 20.62 17.23
N LEU A 18 15.69 20.78 16.09
CA LEU A 18 15.66 19.83 14.98
C LEU A 18 16.34 18.51 15.36
N ASP A 19 17.46 18.57 16.06
CA ASP A 19 18.15 17.38 16.56
C ASP A 19 17.29 16.60 17.54
N GLU A 20 16.57 17.28 18.44
CA GLU A 20 15.64 16.65 19.38
C GLU A 20 14.50 15.92 18.64
N ILE A 21 13.91 16.55 17.61
CA ILE A 21 12.79 15.97 16.83
C ILE A 21 13.26 14.77 16.00
N TRP A 22 14.47 14.84 15.42
CA TRP A 22 15.00 13.79 14.54
C TRP A 22 15.90 12.77 15.24
N HIS A 23 16.17 13.01 16.54
CA HIS A 23 16.97 12.04 17.30
C HIS A 23 16.22 10.74 17.51
N THR A 24 16.75 9.66 16.95
CA THR A 24 16.24 8.32 17.22
C THR A 24 17.02 7.74 18.39
N PRO A 25 16.39 7.43 19.53
CA PRO A 25 17.08 6.81 20.65
C PRO A 25 17.80 5.53 20.22
N HIS A 26 19.04 5.34 20.69
CA HIS A 26 19.86 4.17 20.32
C HIS A 26 19.36 2.86 20.94
N THR A 27 18.36 2.90 21.82
CA THR A 27 17.71 1.73 22.42
C THR A 27 16.84 0.99 21.40
N LEU A 28 16.66 -0.31 21.56
CA LEU A 28 15.75 -1.11 20.72
C LEU A 28 14.33 -0.54 20.74
N TYR A 29 13.82 -0.20 21.92
CA TYR A 29 12.51 0.42 22.08
C TYR A 29 12.41 1.75 21.31
N GLY A 30 13.38 2.65 21.44
CA GLY A 30 13.39 3.91 20.72
C GLY A 30 13.41 3.72 19.21
N ARG A 31 14.19 2.74 18.72
CA ARG A 31 14.18 2.41 17.29
C ARG A 31 12.83 1.88 16.81
N LEU A 32 12.17 1.02 17.58
CA LEU A 32 10.85 0.48 17.22
C LEU A 32 9.74 1.52 17.33
N ALA A 33 9.78 2.39 18.32
CA ALA A 33 8.76 3.40 18.63
C ALA A 33 8.94 4.73 17.84
N THR A 34 10.01 4.86 17.02
CA THR A 34 10.26 6.08 16.25
C THR A 34 9.08 6.42 15.33
N VAL A 35 8.82 7.70 15.22
CA VAL A 35 7.80 8.27 14.33
C VAL A 35 8.40 9.03 13.14
N ASP A 36 9.75 9.10 13.04
CA ASP A 36 10.47 9.75 11.93
C ASP A 36 10.07 9.12 10.58
N HIS A 37 9.53 9.95 9.71
CA HIS A 37 9.04 9.53 8.38
C HIS A 37 10.13 8.85 7.52
N LYS A 38 11.41 9.24 7.68
CA LYS A 38 12.52 8.64 6.92
C LYS A 38 12.74 7.19 7.34
N ILE A 39 12.74 6.94 8.65
CA ILE A 39 12.91 5.60 9.21
C ILE A 39 11.71 4.72 8.87
N ILE A 40 10.49 5.27 8.98
CA ILE A 40 9.26 4.56 8.60
C ILE A 40 9.29 4.25 7.10
N GLY A 41 9.67 5.21 6.25
CA GLY A 41 9.82 4.99 4.81
C GLY A 41 10.80 3.87 4.48
N LEU A 42 11.99 3.87 5.11
CA LEU A 42 12.98 2.80 4.95
C LEU A 42 12.45 1.44 5.42
N ARG A 43 11.69 1.39 6.52
CA ARG A 43 11.06 0.15 6.98
C ARG A 43 10.07 -0.39 5.96
N TYR A 44 9.22 0.47 5.38
CA TYR A 44 8.34 0.06 4.28
C TYR A 44 9.12 -0.51 3.11
N LEU A 45 10.20 0.16 2.67
CA LEU A 45 11.03 -0.30 1.56
C LEU A 45 11.67 -1.66 1.84
N VAL A 46 12.31 -1.82 3.00
CA VAL A 46 12.97 -3.08 3.38
C VAL A 46 11.94 -4.20 3.54
N THR A 47 10.83 -3.95 4.23
CA THR A 47 9.78 -4.95 4.44
C THR A 47 9.13 -5.37 3.12
N SER A 48 8.83 -4.41 2.24
CA SER A 48 8.29 -4.71 0.91
C SER A 48 9.28 -5.53 0.08
N PHE A 49 10.57 -5.25 0.19
CA PHE A 49 11.59 -6.03 -0.50
C PHE A 49 11.70 -7.47 0.06
N VAL A 50 11.52 -7.66 1.37
CA VAL A 50 11.41 -9.01 1.95
C VAL A 50 10.22 -9.76 1.37
N PHE A 51 9.05 -9.11 1.27
CA PHE A 51 7.87 -9.72 0.65
C PHE A 51 8.07 -9.97 -0.86
N LEU A 52 8.81 -9.13 -1.58
CA LEU A 52 9.21 -9.41 -2.97
C LEU A 52 10.00 -10.71 -3.07
N VAL A 53 10.97 -10.92 -2.18
CA VAL A 53 11.78 -12.14 -2.16
C VAL A 53 10.92 -13.37 -1.83
N LEU A 54 10.03 -13.28 -0.84
CA LEU A 54 9.11 -14.36 -0.50
C LEU A 54 8.19 -14.70 -1.66
N GLY A 55 7.52 -13.70 -2.24
CA GLY A 55 6.68 -13.91 -3.43
C GLY A 55 7.48 -14.39 -4.65
N GLY A 56 8.73 -13.98 -4.80
CA GLY A 56 9.65 -14.47 -5.82
C GLY A 56 9.97 -15.96 -5.65
N LEU A 57 10.18 -16.42 -4.43
CA LEU A 57 10.38 -17.84 -4.12
C LEU A 57 9.13 -18.67 -4.42
N GLU A 58 7.95 -18.14 -4.09
CA GLU A 58 6.66 -18.75 -4.45
C GLU A 58 6.52 -18.88 -5.97
N ALA A 59 6.85 -17.83 -6.73
CA ALA A 59 6.88 -17.88 -8.20
C ALA A 59 7.87 -18.92 -8.73
N ALA A 60 9.06 -19.00 -8.15
CA ALA A 60 10.08 -19.99 -8.54
C ALA A 60 9.59 -21.41 -8.29
N ALA A 61 8.89 -21.68 -7.18
CA ALA A 61 8.29 -22.98 -6.91
C ALA A 61 7.22 -23.36 -7.94
N MET A 62 6.34 -22.43 -8.32
CA MET A 62 5.37 -22.63 -9.40
C MET A 62 6.06 -22.90 -10.74
N ARG A 63 7.11 -22.15 -11.08
CA ARG A 63 7.87 -22.37 -12.31
C ARG A 63 8.61 -23.72 -12.32
N ALA A 64 9.13 -24.14 -11.17
CA ALA A 64 9.74 -25.45 -11.02
C ALA A 64 8.71 -26.58 -11.27
N GLN A 65 7.49 -26.47 -10.72
CA GLN A 65 6.39 -27.40 -10.99
C GLN A 65 6.06 -27.51 -12.50
N LEU A 66 6.14 -26.39 -13.22
CA LEU A 66 5.79 -26.30 -14.64
C LEU A 66 7.00 -26.52 -15.57
N ALA A 67 8.17 -26.92 -15.05
CA ALA A 67 9.38 -27.09 -15.85
C ALA A 67 9.29 -28.26 -16.84
N GLN A 68 8.51 -29.28 -16.49
CA GLN A 68 8.28 -30.46 -17.34
C GLN A 68 6.80 -30.87 -17.33
N PRO A 69 6.28 -31.44 -18.41
CA PRO A 69 4.93 -32.02 -18.40
C PRO A 69 4.81 -33.13 -17.35
N ASN A 70 3.69 -33.16 -16.65
CA ASN A 70 3.37 -34.18 -15.64
C ASN A 70 4.37 -34.26 -14.47
N LEU A 71 5.07 -33.18 -14.16
CA LEU A 71 5.90 -33.11 -12.95
C LEU A 71 5.01 -33.05 -11.69
N HIS A 72 5.35 -33.83 -10.67
CA HIS A 72 4.61 -33.93 -9.42
C HIS A 72 5.44 -33.37 -8.24
N LEU A 73 5.99 -32.16 -8.39
CA LEU A 73 6.74 -31.48 -7.33
C LEU A 73 5.81 -30.94 -6.24
N LEU A 74 4.67 -30.39 -6.67
CA LEU A 74 3.63 -29.84 -5.81
C LEU A 74 2.31 -30.59 -6.05
N SER A 75 1.54 -30.83 -4.97
CA SER A 75 0.16 -31.26 -5.14
C SER A 75 -0.70 -30.13 -5.75
N PRO A 76 -1.85 -30.43 -6.38
CA PRO A 76 -2.75 -29.39 -6.89
C PRO A 76 -3.16 -28.37 -5.81
N GLU A 77 -3.39 -28.82 -4.58
CA GLU A 77 -3.75 -27.98 -3.44
C GLU A 77 -2.58 -27.05 -3.07
N ALA A 78 -1.36 -27.61 -2.94
CA ALA A 78 -0.16 -26.83 -2.64
C ALA A 78 0.14 -25.83 -3.75
N TYR A 79 -0.07 -26.19 -5.01
CA TYR A 79 0.07 -25.25 -6.13
C TYR A 79 -0.91 -24.08 -6.03
N ASN A 80 -2.19 -24.35 -5.74
CA ASN A 80 -3.22 -23.32 -5.59
C ASN A 80 -2.94 -22.40 -4.40
N GLN A 81 -2.42 -22.95 -3.30
CA GLN A 81 -1.98 -22.16 -2.13
C GLN A 81 -0.82 -21.24 -2.49
N ILE A 82 0.25 -21.76 -3.09
CA ILE A 82 1.41 -20.98 -3.51
C ILE A 82 1.02 -19.94 -4.55
N PHE A 83 0.18 -20.27 -5.52
CA PHE A 83 -0.35 -19.34 -6.51
C PHE A 83 -1.11 -18.18 -5.86
N THR A 84 -1.96 -18.49 -4.89
CA THR A 84 -2.73 -17.49 -4.16
C THR A 84 -1.83 -16.60 -3.30
N MET A 85 -0.90 -17.20 -2.56
CA MET A 85 0.05 -16.49 -1.72
C MET A 85 0.95 -15.57 -2.56
N HIS A 86 1.49 -16.07 -3.69
CA HIS A 86 2.28 -15.26 -4.61
C HIS A 86 1.51 -14.03 -5.11
N GLY A 87 0.33 -14.23 -5.70
CA GLY A 87 -0.47 -13.13 -6.25
C GLY A 87 -0.85 -12.11 -5.18
N THR A 88 -1.30 -12.59 -4.02
CA THR A 88 -1.68 -11.74 -2.89
C THR A 88 -0.48 -10.96 -2.35
N THR A 89 0.66 -11.60 -2.14
CA THR A 89 1.89 -10.98 -1.65
C THR A 89 2.41 -9.91 -2.60
N MET A 90 2.50 -10.23 -3.89
CA MET A 90 3.06 -9.29 -4.88
C MET A 90 2.20 -8.04 -5.06
N ILE A 91 0.88 -8.19 -5.01
CA ILE A 91 -0.05 -7.08 -5.21
C ILE A 91 -0.19 -6.24 -3.95
N PHE A 92 -0.36 -6.87 -2.79
CA PHE A 92 -0.75 -6.18 -1.57
C PHE A 92 0.42 -5.86 -0.63
N TRP A 93 1.45 -6.71 -0.54
CA TRP A 93 2.58 -6.52 0.38
C TRP A 93 3.87 -6.05 -0.29
N TYR A 94 3.93 -6.04 -1.64
CA TYR A 94 5.08 -5.50 -2.37
C TYR A 94 4.73 -4.25 -3.18
N ALA A 95 3.87 -4.37 -4.22
CA ALA A 95 3.74 -3.36 -5.27
C ALA A 95 3.28 -1.97 -4.76
N ALA A 96 2.29 -1.90 -3.89
CA ALA A 96 1.84 -0.63 -3.33
C ALA A 96 2.65 -0.19 -2.10
N PRO A 97 3.02 -1.08 -1.14
CA PRO A 97 3.80 -0.67 0.02
C PRO A 97 5.19 -0.12 -0.31
N ILE A 98 5.87 -0.60 -1.36
CA ILE A 98 7.16 -0.04 -1.77
C ILE A 98 7.02 1.43 -2.19
N LEU A 99 5.95 1.77 -2.89
CA LEU A 99 5.65 3.16 -3.27
C LEU A 99 5.26 4.01 -2.07
N SER A 100 4.55 3.43 -1.09
CA SER A 100 4.27 4.06 0.20
C SER A 100 5.57 4.35 0.96
N GLY A 101 6.56 3.46 0.88
CA GLY A 101 7.88 3.65 1.44
C GLY A 101 8.61 4.86 0.84
N PHE A 102 8.68 4.93 -0.49
CA PHE A 102 9.24 6.10 -1.18
C PHE A 102 8.48 7.38 -0.85
N SER A 103 7.15 7.33 -0.83
CA SER A 103 6.32 8.49 -0.50
C SER A 103 6.57 8.95 0.93
N ASN A 104 6.58 8.06 1.91
CA ASN A 104 6.89 8.40 3.30
C ASN A 104 8.26 9.07 3.44
N TYR A 105 9.28 8.55 2.75
CA TYR A 105 10.63 9.12 2.83
C TYR A 105 10.70 10.50 2.18
N LEU A 106 10.15 10.64 0.98
CA LEU A 106 10.36 11.81 0.12
C LEU A 106 9.37 12.96 0.36
N TRP A 107 8.14 12.68 0.79
CA TRP A 107 7.10 13.69 0.86
C TRP A 107 7.42 14.88 1.75
N PRO A 108 7.80 14.71 3.03
CA PRO A 108 8.17 15.84 3.86
C PRO A 108 9.34 16.63 3.27
N LEU A 109 10.32 15.95 2.69
CA LEU A 109 11.47 16.59 2.04
C LEU A 109 11.04 17.42 0.83
N LEU A 110 10.14 16.90 -0.01
CA LEU A 110 9.63 17.58 -1.20
C LEU A 110 8.70 18.75 -0.87
N LEU A 111 7.99 18.69 0.26
CA LEU A 111 7.11 19.76 0.74
C LEU A 111 7.86 20.79 1.62
N GLY A 112 9.09 20.49 2.02
CA GLY A 112 9.86 21.30 2.98
C GLY A 112 9.24 21.25 4.37
N SER A 113 8.58 20.16 4.75
CA SER A 113 8.05 19.93 6.08
C SER A 113 9.02 19.11 6.92
N ARG A 114 8.93 19.25 8.25
CA ARG A 114 9.80 18.52 9.19
C ARG A 114 9.47 17.03 9.26
N ASP A 115 8.18 16.70 9.20
CA ASP A 115 7.65 15.34 9.26
C ASP A 115 6.27 15.30 8.60
N MET A 116 5.64 14.11 8.59
CA MET A 116 4.24 13.95 8.26
C MET A 116 3.34 14.64 9.29
N ALA A 117 2.13 15.05 8.87
CA ALA A 117 1.21 15.78 9.77
C ALA A 117 0.78 14.96 11.00
N LEU A 118 0.68 13.65 10.86
CA LEU A 118 0.25 12.72 11.90
C LEU A 118 1.31 11.62 12.10
N PRO A 119 2.46 11.90 12.77
CA PRO A 119 3.59 10.98 12.81
C PRO A 119 3.28 9.65 13.51
N ARG A 120 2.44 9.66 14.57
CA ARG A 120 2.00 8.43 15.26
C ARG A 120 1.10 7.57 14.40
N VAL A 121 0.21 8.20 13.62
CA VAL A 121 -0.65 7.49 12.65
C VAL A 121 0.20 6.88 11.53
N ASN A 122 1.27 7.58 11.14
CA ASN A 122 2.24 7.06 10.17
C ASN A 122 2.93 5.78 10.69
N ALA A 123 3.39 5.79 11.93
CA ALA A 123 3.95 4.60 12.56
C ALA A 123 2.93 3.46 12.68
N LEU A 124 1.66 3.77 13.06
CA LEU A 124 0.58 2.80 13.11
C LEU A 124 0.33 2.14 11.76
N SER A 125 0.32 2.92 10.66
CA SER A 125 0.11 2.37 9.30
C SER A 125 1.19 1.35 8.95
N TYR A 126 2.47 1.62 9.27
CA TYR A 126 3.56 0.66 9.06
C TYR A 126 3.37 -0.62 9.87
N TRP A 127 3.03 -0.52 11.14
CA TRP A 127 2.87 -1.71 11.98
C TRP A 127 1.69 -2.57 11.57
N LEU A 128 0.56 -1.96 11.17
CA LEU A 128 -0.58 -2.69 10.61
C LEU A 128 -0.20 -3.40 9.30
N PHE A 129 0.56 -2.75 8.41
CA PHE A 129 1.08 -3.37 7.20
C PHE A 129 1.96 -4.59 7.52
N LEU A 130 2.96 -4.44 8.40
CA LEU A 130 3.86 -5.52 8.76
C LEU A 130 3.12 -6.70 9.40
N PHE A 131 2.30 -6.42 10.43
CA PHE A 131 1.61 -7.48 11.17
C PHE A 131 0.53 -8.16 10.35
N SER A 132 -0.15 -7.46 9.44
CA SER A 132 -1.10 -8.09 8.51
C SER A 132 -0.41 -9.11 7.60
N GLY A 133 0.80 -8.81 7.12
CA GLY A 133 1.60 -9.75 6.32
C GLY A 133 2.10 -10.93 7.14
N ILE A 134 2.61 -10.69 8.34
CA ILE A 134 3.00 -11.78 9.26
C ILE A 134 1.79 -12.68 9.57
N PHE A 135 0.62 -12.08 9.80
CA PHE A 135 -0.61 -12.84 10.03
C PHE A 135 -1.00 -13.69 8.82
N LEU A 136 -0.93 -13.14 7.60
CA LEU A 136 -1.18 -13.92 6.38
C LEU A 136 -0.22 -15.12 6.30
N TYR A 137 1.08 -14.90 6.46
CA TYR A 137 2.09 -15.97 6.36
C TYR A 137 2.03 -16.95 7.52
N SER A 138 1.49 -16.58 8.69
CA SER A 138 1.26 -17.51 9.79
C SER A 138 0.27 -18.62 9.44
N SER A 139 -0.56 -18.44 8.42
CA SER A 139 -1.44 -19.47 7.86
C SER A 139 -0.67 -20.71 7.38
N ALA A 140 0.57 -20.52 6.89
CA ALA A 140 1.45 -21.62 6.49
C ALA A 140 1.87 -22.49 7.67
N LEU A 141 2.10 -21.89 8.85
CA LEU A 141 2.53 -22.62 10.05
C LEU A 141 1.45 -23.58 10.57
N VAL A 142 0.19 -23.27 10.29
CA VAL A 142 -0.96 -24.11 10.67
C VAL A 142 -1.52 -24.92 9.51
N GLY A 143 -0.83 -24.92 8.35
CA GLY A 143 -1.26 -25.67 7.16
C GLY A 143 -2.56 -25.17 6.53
N GLN A 144 -2.87 -23.87 6.70
CA GLN A 144 -4.15 -23.25 6.31
C GLN A 144 -3.94 -22.05 5.35
N MET A 145 -2.99 -22.15 4.41
CA MET A 145 -2.76 -21.10 3.43
C MET A 145 -3.99 -20.85 2.54
N PRO A 146 -4.30 -19.58 2.20
CA PRO A 146 -5.31 -19.26 1.20
C PRO A 146 -5.04 -19.92 -0.15
N ASP A 147 -6.11 -20.36 -0.85
CA ASP A 147 -6.02 -21.19 -2.05
C ASP A 147 -7.00 -20.82 -3.18
N ARG A 148 -7.69 -19.66 -3.07
CA ARG A 148 -8.74 -19.23 -4.02
C ARG A 148 -8.32 -18.08 -4.92
N GLY A 149 -7.03 -17.88 -5.14
CA GLY A 149 -6.47 -16.76 -5.89
C GLY A 149 -6.50 -15.45 -5.12
N TRP A 150 -5.74 -14.45 -5.58
CA TRP A 150 -5.64 -13.14 -4.92
C TRP A 150 -6.95 -12.33 -4.95
N PHE A 151 -7.85 -12.63 -5.88
CA PHE A 151 -9.17 -12.00 -6.01
C PHE A 151 -10.27 -12.68 -5.16
N ALA A 152 -10.02 -13.88 -4.63
CA ALA A 152 -10.85 -14.60 -3.65
C ALA A 152 -12.36 -14.62 -3.97
N TYR A 153 -12.75 -15.01 -5.19
CA TYR A 153 -14.14 -14.97 -5.63
C TYR A 153 -15.07 -15.90 -4.85
N ALA A 154 -16.19 -15.35 -4.39
CA ALA A 154 -17.34 -16.13 -3.98
C ALA A 154 -17.97 -16.81 -5.23
N PRO A 155 -18.59 -18.01 -5.11
CA PRO A 155 -18.87 -18.74 -3.86
C PRO A 155 -17.71 -19.62 -3.36
N MET A 156 -16.59 -19.75 -4.11
CA MET A 156 -15.49 -20.65 -3.78
C MET A 156 -14.82 -20.34 -2.42
N THR A 157 -14.99 -19.13 -1.90
CA THR A 157 -14.45 -18.68 -0.61
C THR A 157 -15.37 -18.94 0.57
N GLU A 158 -16.61 -19.38 0.35
CA GLU A 158 -17.56 -19.71 1.40
C GLU A 158 -17.19 -21.01 2.13
N LEU A 159 -17.71 -21.20 3.35
CA LEU A 159 -17.45 -22.39 4.17
C LEU A 159 -17.76 -23.70 3.46
N ARG A 160 -18.76 -23.73 2.59
CA ARG A 160 -19.16 -24.92 1.80
C ARG A 160 -18.01 -25.42 0.92
N TYR A 161 -17.21 -24.51 0.36
CA TYR A 161 -16.15 -24.85 -0.61
C TYR A 161 -14.74 -24.67 -0.01
N SER A 162 -14.61 -23.92 1.06
CA SER A 162 -13.37 -23.65 1.79
C SER A 162 -13.64 -23.72 3.30
N PRO A 163 -13.84 -24.94 3.87
CA PRO A 163 -14.28 -25.08 5.27
C PRO A 163 -13.19 -24.75 6.29
N ALA A 164 -11.95 -24.69 5.89
CA ALA A 164 -10.80 -24.41 6.74
C ALA A 164 -10.66 -22.92 7.06
N LEU A 165 -9.66 -22.52 7.86
CA LEU A 165 -9.37 -21.12 8.23
C LEU A 165 -8.69 -20.32 7.12
N ASN A 166 -8.33 -20.95 6.00
CA ASN A 166 -7.55 -20.39 4.90
C ASN A 166 -8.08 -19.02 4.42
N MET A 167 -9.39 -18.94 4.14
CA MET A 167 -9.98 -17.68 3.68
C MET A 167 -10.23 -16.66 4.80
N ASP A 168 -10.26 -17.09 6.05
CA ASP A 168 -10.31 -16.17 7.19
C ASP A 168 -8.96 -15.46 7.38
N PHE A 169 -7.84 -16.19 7.22
CA PHE A 169 -6.52 -15.56 7.17
C PHE A 169 -6.41 -14.52 6.06
N TYR A 170 -6.91 -14.85 4.86
CA TYR A 170 -6.96 -13.90 3.75
C TYR A 170 -7.79 -12.66 4.09
N ALA A 171 -9.05 -12.84 4.47
CA ALA A 171 -9.99 -11.73 4.69
C ALA A 171 -9.50 -10.78 5.80
N LEU A 172 -9.03 -11.31 6.92
CA LEU A 172 -8.54 -10.50 8.04
C LEU A 172 -7.20 -9.82 7.71
N ALA A 173 -6.27 -10.49 7.03
CA ALA A 173 -5.01 -9.89 6.61
C ALA A 173 -5.24 -8.70 5.66
N ILE A 174 -6.11 -8.87 4.65
CA ILE A 174 -6.49 -7.79 3.74
C ILE A 174 -7.20 -6.66 4.50
N LEU A 175 -8.10 -6.95 5.42
CA LEU A 175 -8.80 -5.94 6.22
C LEU A 175 -7.81 -5.07 7.01
N PHE A 176 -6.85 -5.66 7.72
CA PHE A 176 -5.82 -4.90 8.44
C PHE A 176 -4.95 -4.07 7.51
N LEU A 177 -4.61 -4.61 6.33
CA LEU A 177 -3.85 -3.87 5.33
C LEU A 177 -4.65 -2.69 4.76
N THR A 178 -5.96 -2.84 4.52
CA THR A 178 -6.81 -1.73 4.03
C THR A 178 -6.90 -0.62 5.06
N ILE A 179 -6.99 -0.93 6.35
CA ILE A 179 -6.91 0.06 7.43
C ILE A 179 -5.55 0.78 7.41
N SER A 180 -4.45 0.03 7.33
CA SER A 180 -3.09 0.58 7.21
C SER A 180 -2.97 1.60 6.09
N THR A 181 -3.39 1.22 4.89
CA THR A 181 -3.26 2.05 3.68
C THR A 181 -4.18 3.28 3.75
N THR A 182 -5.39 3.11 4.29
CA THR A 182 -6.36 4.22 4.44
C THR A 182 -5.84 5.28 5.40
N VAL A 183 -5.35 4.90 6.58
CA VAL A 183 -4.82 5.88 7.55
C VAL A 183 -3.55 6.55 7.05
N GLY A 184 -2.70 5.84 6.30
CA GLY A 184 -1.54 6.40 5.60
C GLY A 184 -1.95 7.44 4.55
N SER A 185 -2.96 7.15 3.75
CA SER A 185 -3.47 8.06 2.71
C SER A 185 -4.08 9.33 3.31
N ILE A 186 -4.83 9.23 4.40
CA ILE A 186 -5.32 10.40 5.14
C ILE A 186 -4.13 11.26 5.58
N ASN A 187 -3.08 10.65 6.12
CA ASN A 187 -1.90 11.37 6.58
C ASN A 187 -1.18 12.10 5.43
N PHE A 188 -1.04 11.49 4.26
CA PHE A 188 -0.50 12.15 3.07
C PHE A 188 -1.33 13.38 2.69
N LEU A 189 -2.65 13.26 2.58
CA LEU A 189 -3.52 14.37 2.22
C LEU A 189 -3.44 15.51 3.24
N VAL A 190 -3.48 15.21 4.53
CA VAL A 190 -3.37 16.23 5.59
C VAL A 190 -1.99 16.91 5.54
N THR A 191 -0.92 16.15 5.32
CA THR A 191 0.44 16.71 5.20
C THR A 191 0.52 17.67 4.02
N MET A 192 0.01 17.29 2.85
CA MET A 192 -0.03 18.15 1.68
C MET A 192 -0.81 19.45 1.93
N LEU A 193 -1.94 19.36 2.61
CA LEU A 193 -2.81 20.52 2.81
C LEU A 193 -2.30 21.47 3.90
N LYS A 194 -1.65 20.95 4.95
CA LYS A 194 -1.33 21.70 6.17
C LYS A 194 0.16 21.97 6.42
N MET A 195 1.08 21.18 5.82
CA MET A 195 2.48 21.17 6.20
C MET A 195 3.43 21.68 5.10
N ARG A 196 2.93 22.34 4.06
CA ARG A 196 3.79 22.94 3.02
C ARG A 196 4.66 24.06 3.60
N ALA A 197 5.92 24.11 3.15
CA ALA A 197 6.83 25.19 3.49
C ALA A 197 6.25 26.55 3.05
N PRO A 198 6.56 27.66 3.75
CA PRO A 198 6.20 29.01 3.34
C PRO A 198 6.66 29.28 1.89
N GLY A 199 5.76 29.81 1.07
CA GLY A 199 6.02 30.06 -0.36
C GLY A 199 5.79 28.88 -1.31
N MET A 200 5.57 27.66 -0.80
CA MET A 200 5.17 26.52 -1.61
C MET A 200 3.66 26.53 -1.86
N SER A 201 3.25 27.21 -2.92
CA SER A 201 1.86 27.20 -3.38
C SER A 201 1.54 25.83 -4.05
N ILE A 202 0.24 25.55 -4.17
CA ILE A 202 -0.27 24.32 -4.82
C ILE A 202 0.35 24.14 -6.22
N ASN A 203 0.45 25.21 -7.01
CA ASN A 203 1.00 25.17 -8.37
C ASN A 203 2.51 24.93 -8.44
N ARG A 204 3.21 24.98 -7.31
CA ARG A 204 4.67 24.74 -7.23
C ARG A 204 5.02 23.37 -6.69
N MET A 205 4.02 22.57 -6.32
CA MET A 205 4.26 21.24 -5.79
C MET A 205 4.83 20.31 -6.88
N PRO A 206 5.82 19.48 -6.53
CA PRO A 206 6.36 18.45 -7.44
C PRO A 206 5.29 17.46 -7.95
N ILE A 207 5.50 16.90 -9.14
CA ILE A 207 4.55 15.93 -9.74
C ILE A 207 4.35 14.71 -8.85
N MET A 208 5.38 14.22 -8.17
CA MET A 208 5.25 13.09 -7.24
C MET A 208 4.25 13.38 -6.12
N ILE A 209 4.19 14.61 -5.61
CA ILE A 209 3.19 15.01 -4.61
C ILE A 209 1.78 14.92 -5.19
N TRP A 210 1.57 15.41 -6.41
CA TRP A 210 0.28 15.33 -7.08
C TRP A 210 -0.15 13.90 -7.37
N SER A 211 0.75 13.07 -7.87
CA SER A 211 0.45 11.66 -8.16
C SER A 211 0.08 10.90 -6.90
N THR A 212 0.86 11.06 -5.81
CA THR A 212 0.55 10.41 -4.53
C THR A 212 -0.72 10.99 -3.87
N ALA A 213 -0.98 12.30 -4.00
CA ALA A 213 -2.22 12.91 -3.50
C ALA A 213 -3.44 12.36 -4.24
N THR A 214 -3.36 12.23 -5.57
CA THR A 214 -4.42 11.65 -6.40
C THR A 214 -4.74 10.23 -5.96
N ILE A 215 -3.72 9.37 -5.82
CA ILE A 215 -3.94 8.00 -5.36
C ILE A 215 -4.41 7.93 -3.90
N SER A 216 -3.94 8.83 -3.04
CA SER A 216 -4.42 8.88 -1.65
C SER A 216 -5.90 9.20 -1.58
N LEU A 217 -6.39 10.08 -2.46
CA LEU A 217 -7.82 10.33 -2.60
C LEU A 217 -8.55 9.09 -3.13
N SER A 218 -8.01 8.43 -4.17
CA SER A 218 -8.59 7.20 -4.72
C SER A 218 -8.68 6.08 -3.68
N VAL A 219 -7.68 5.93 -2.80
CA VAL A 219 -7.69 4.96 -1.69
C VAL A 219 -8.89 5.14 -0.79
N LEU A 220 -9.27 6.40 -0.46
CA LEU A 220 -10.40 6.66 0.46
C LEU A 220 -11.75 6.20 -0.09
N PHE A 221 -11.89 6.01 -1.39
CA PHE A 221 -13.10 5.47 -2.02
C PHE A 221 -12.97 3.97 -2.33
N ALA A 222 -11.82 3.53 -2.80
CA ALA A 222 -11.59 2.15 -3.24
C ALA A 222 -11.49 1.16 -2.08
N LEU A 223 -10.69 1.46 -1.04
CA LEU A 223 -10.44 0.50 0.04
C LEU A 223 -11.63 0.22 0.95
N PRO A 224 -12.56 1.15 1.25
CA PRO A 224 -13.78 0.81 1.96
C PRO A 224 -14.61 -0.28 1.27
N SER A 225 -14.63 -0.32 -0.07
CA SER A 225 -15.31 -1.36 -0.84
C SER A 225 -14.68 -2.75 -0.61
N LEU A 226 -13.35 -2.84 -0.69
CA LEU A 226 -12.63 -4.09 -0.38
C LEU A 226 -12.78 -4.49 1.09
N SER A 227 -12.73 -3.53 2.01
CA SER A 227 -12.95 -3.78 3.45
C SER A 227 -14.34 -4.35 3.71
N ALA A 228 -15.37 -3.78 3.08
CA ALA A 228 -16.75 -4.28 3.17
C ALA A 228 -16.85 -5.71 2.62
N ALA A 229 -16.24 -6.01 1.48
CA ALA A 229 -16.20 -7.35 0.92
C ALA A 229 -15.57 -8.37 1.89
N CYS A 230 -14.43 -8.03 2.49
CA CYS A 230 -13.76 -8.90 3.47
C CYS A 230 -14.58 -9.09 4.74
N ILE A 231 -15.24 -8.04 5.25
CA ILE A 231 -16.13 -8.12 6.42
C ILE A 231 -17.34 -9.00 6.11
N PHE A 232 -17.98 -8.83 4.96
CA PHE A 232 -19.12 -9.64 4.56
C PHE A 232 -18.72 -11.10 4.39
N LEU A 233 -17.57 -11.39 3.78
CA LEU A 233 -17.06 -12.75 3.68
C LEU A 233 -16.82 -13.37 5.06
N PHE A 234 -16.20 -12.62 5.97
CA PHE A 234 -15.99 -13.09 7.34
C PHE A 234 -17.31 -13.38 8.07
N PHE A 235 -18.31 -12.54 7.86
CA PHE A 235 -19.65 -12.74 8.45
C PHE A 235 -20.37 -13.94 7.83
N ASP A 236 -20.29 -14.16 6.52
CA ASP A 236 -20.85 -15.35 5.89
C ASP A 236 -20.21 -16.62 6.45
N ARG A 237 -18.88 -16.60 6.60
CA ARG A 237 -18.11 -17.75 7.07
C ARG A 237 -18.26 -18.04 8.56
N ARG A 238 -18.49 -17.03 9.41
CA ARG A 238 -18.47 -17.15 10.88
C ARG A 238 -19.80 -16.88 11.56
N LEU A 239 -20.67 -16.12 10.92
CA LEU A 239 -21.96 -15.72 11.49
C LEU A 239 -23.16 -16.20 10.64
N ALA A 240 -22.94 -16.99 9.58
CA ALA A 240 -23.95 -17.50 8.67
C ALA A 240 -24.89 -16.40 8.11
N MET A 241 -24.32 -15.28 7.64
CA MET A 241 -25.11 -14.13 7.17
C MET A 241 -25.51 -14.17 5.69
N HIS A 242 -24.96 -15.05 4.87
CA HIS A 242 -25.37 -15.34 3.48
C HIS A 242 -25.32 -14.16 2.49
N PHE A 243 -24.41 -13.21 2.61
CA PHE A 243 -24.25 -12.11 1.66
C PHE A 243 -23.93 -12.60 0.23
N PHE A 244 -23.18 -13.68 0.12
CA PHE A 244 -22.69 -14.22 -1.16
C PHE A 244 -23.34 -15.55 -1.55
N ASP A 245 -24.09 -16.20 -0.66
CA ASP A 245 -24.77 -17.47 -0.92
C ASP A 245 -26.08 -17.25 -1.69
N SER A 246 -26.10 -17.60 -2.99
CA SER A 246 -27.29 -17.44 -3.83
C SER A 246 -28.47 -18.33 -3.42
N ALA A 247 -28.21 -19.44 -2.74
CA ALA A 247 -29.29 -20.32 -2.25
C ALA A 247 -30.06 -19.70 -1.08
N GLN A 248 -29.47 -18.75 -0.38
CA GLN A 248 -30.03 -18.04 0.77
C GLN A 248 -30.36 -16.56 0.46
N GLY A 249 -30.44 -16.18 -0.84
CA GLY A 249 -30.80 -14.83 -1.26
C GLY A 249 -29.62 -13.85 -1.41
N GLY A 250 -28.39 -14.29 -1.17
CA GLY A 250 -27.18 -13.52 -1.45
C GLY A 250 -26.77 -13.54 -2.92
N SER A 251 -25.63 -12.93 -3.25
CA SER A 251 -25.13 -12.88 -4.62
C SER A 251 -23.60 -12.93 -4.69
N PRO A 252 -22.98 -13.95 -5.32
CA PRO A 252 -21.55 -13.97 -5.60
C PRO A 252 -21.08 -12.77 -6.43
N LEU A 253 -21.96 -12.19 -7.26
CA LEU A 253 -21.68 -11.00 -8.05
C LEU A 253 -21.41 -9.78 -7.16
N LEU A 254 -22.01 -9.73 -5.97
CA LEU A 254 -21.74 -8.67 -5.00
C LEU A 254 -20.26 -8.64 -4.60
N TRP A 255 -19.62 -9.81 -4.39
CA TRP A 255 -18.18 -9.89 -4.14
C TRP A 255 -17.39 -9.27 -5.29
N GLN A 256 -17.71 -9.66 -6.52
CA GLN A 256 -16.99 -9.17 -7.71
C GLN A 256 -17.12 -7.65 -7.85
N HIS A 257 -18.30 -7.08 -7.66
CA HIS A 257 -18.52 -5.64 -7.73
C HIS A 257 -17.74 -4.89 -6.63
N LEU A 258 -17.82 -5.34 -5.38
CA LEU A 258 -17.09 -4.73 -4.28
C LEU A 258 -15.56 -4.85 -4.48
N PHE A 259 -15.10 -6.03 -4.93
CA PHE A 259 -13.68 -6.28 -5.18
C PHE A 259 -13.16 -5.42 -6.34
N TRP A 260 -13.85 -5.37 -7.47
CA TRP A 260 -13.36 -4.66 -8.65
C TRP A 260 -13.59 -3.16 -8.61
N PHE A 261 -14.49 -2.66 -7.79
CA PHE A 261 -14.54 -1.24 -7.45
C PHE A 261 -13.25 -0.77 -6.75
N PHE A 262 -12.58 -1.67 -6.07
CA PHE A 262 -11.21 -1.49 -5.58
C PHE A 262 -10.17 -1.83 -6.67
N GLY A 263 -10.36 -2.92 -7.41
CA GLY A 263 -9.31 -3.59 -8.18
C GLY A 263 -8.70 -2.72 -9.29
N HIS A 264 -9.49 -1.98 -10.06
CA HIS A 264 -8.96 -1.10 -11.09
C HIS A 264 -8.33 0.18 -10.51
N PRO A 265 -8.94 0.92 -9.58
CA PRO A 265 -8.25 2.02 -8.90
C PRO A 265 -6.90 1.61 -8.29
N TRP A 266 -6.77 0.37 -7.80
CA TRP A 266 -5.53 -0.14 -7.25
C TRP A 266 -4.37 -0.17 -8.24
N VAL A 267 -4.61 -0.51 -9.51
CA VAL A 267 -3.54 -0.50 -10.52
C VAL A 267 -3.02 0.93 -10.76
N TYR A 268 -3.89 1.94 -10.69
CA TYR A 268 -3.46 3.34 -10.76
C TYR A 268 -2.75 3.80 -9.47
N ILE A 269 -3.14 3.26 -8.32
CA ILE A 269 -2.44 3.48 -7.04
C ILE A 269 -0.98 3.02 -7.13
N VAL A 270 -0.70 1.99 -7.90
CA VAL A 270 0.67 1.52 -8.16
C VAL A 270 1.34 2.36 -9.25
N VAL A 271 0.68 2.63 -10.36
CA VAL A 271 1.30 3.24 -11.55
C VAL A 271 1.57 4.73 -11.38
N LEU A 272 0.63 5.51 -10.83
CA LEU A 272 0.74 6.97 -10.81
C LEU A 272 1.93 7.50 -9.99
N PRO A 273 2.26 6.98 -8.79
CA PRO A 273 3.45 7.44 -8.07
C PRO A 273 4.75 7.10 -8.78
N ALA A 274 4.82 5.93 -9.42
CA ALA A 274 5.98 5.54 -10.23
C ALA A 274 6.17 6.51 -11.42
N MET A 275 5.09 6.86 -12.10
CA MET A 275 5.11 7.89 -13.17
C MET A 275 5.50 9.28 -12.60
N GLY A 276 5.02 9.63 -11.40
CA GLY A 276 5.38 10.86 -10.71
C GLY A 276 6.88 10.93 -10.42
N MET A 277 7.47 9.85 -9.92
CA MET A 277 8.93 9.74 -9.71
C MET A 277 9.69 9.85 -11.03
N ALA A 278 9.32 9.11 -12.06
CA ALA A 278 9.93 9.17 -13.38
C ALA A 278 9.87 10.59 -13.99
N SER A 279 8.73 11.27 -13.82
CA SER A 279 8.54 12.65 -14.30
C SER A 279 9.39 13.69 -13.56
N MET A 280 9.94 13.36 -12.40
CA MET A 280 10.93 14.17 -11.71
C MET A 280 12.37 13.78 -12.07
N MET A 281 12.65 12.50 -12.22
CA MET A 281 13.98 11.99 -12.53
C MET A 281 14.43 12.35 -13.94
N ILE A 282 13.60 12.14 -14.95
CA ILE A 282 13.93 12.37 -16.36
C ILE A 282 14.36 13.82 -16.62
N PRO A 283 13.60 14.87 -16.21
CA PRO A 283 14.04 16.26 -16.38
C PRO A 283 15.34 16.57 -15.67
N THR A 284 15.56 15.99 -14.49
CA THR A 284 16.81 16.16 -13.72
C THR A 284 18.01 15.60 -14.49
N PHE A 285 17.93 14.40 -15.03
CA PHE A 285 18.99 13.81 -15.86
C PHE A 285 19.19 14.56 -17.18
N CYS A 286 18.09 15.05 -17.78
CA CYS A 286 18.16 15.87 -19.00
C CYS A 286 18.64 17.31 -18.74
N ARG A 287 18.78 17.72 -17.48
CA ARG A 287 19.10 19.12 -17.07
C ARG A 287 18.15 20.16 -17.70
N ARG A 288 16.86 19.82 -17.81
CA ARG A 288 15.84 20.68 -18.38
C ARG A 288 14.61 20.66 -17.48
N PRO A 289 13.87 21.79 -17.36
CA PRO A 289 12.61 21.80 -16.61
C PRO A 289 11.57 20.89 -17.27
N LEU A 290 10.66 20.33 -16.47
CA LEU A 290 9.52 19.58 -16.99
C LEU A 290 8.63 20.49 -17.83
N ALA A 291 8.47 20.16 -19.09
CA ALA A 291 7.56 20.88 -19.99
C ALA A 291 6.11 20.57 -19.63
N GLY A 292 5.27 21.59 -19.58
CA GLY A 292 3.84 21.42 -19.40
C GLY A 292 3.42 20.88 -18.03
N HIS A 293 4.12 21.24 -16.95
CA HIS A 293 3.84 20.80 -15.58
C HIS A 293 2.35 20.75 -15.24
N THR A 294 1.59 21.82 -15.53
CA THR A 294 0.15 21.90 -15.24
C THR A 294 -0.64 20.83 -16.00
N TYR A 295 -0.31 20.57 -17.26
CA TYR A 295 -0.98 19.54 -18.05
C TYR A 295 -0.68 18.12 -17.51
N VAL A 296 0.55 17.88 -17.07
CA VAL A 296 0.92 16.59 -16.45
C VAL A 296 0.16 16.40 -15.14
N VAL A 297 0.03 17.45 -14.31
CA VAL A 297 -0.78 17.41 -13.08
C VAL A 297 -2.24 17.08 -13.41
N MET A 298 -2.84 17.81 -14.36
CA MET A 298 -4.23 17.59 -14.77
C MET A 298 -4.44 16.17 -15.32
N ALA A 299 -3.54 15.69 -16.17
CA ALA A 299 -3.59 14.33 -16.70
C ALA A 299 -3.49 13.29 -15.59
N THR A 300 -2.62 13.49 -14.60
CA THR A 300 -2.49 12.60 -13.44
C THR A 300 -3.78 12.52 -12.63
N ILE A 301 -4.39 13.67 -12.34
CA ILE A 301 -5.67 13.73 -11.60
C ILE A 301 -6.78 13.05 -12.41
N MET A 302 -6.90 13.38 -13.69
CA MET A 302 -7.93 12.79 -14.55
C MET A 302 -7.77 11.29 -14.71
N THR A 303 -6.54 10.79 -14.86
CA THR A 303 -6.26 9.35 -14.91
C THR A 303 -6.72 8.65 -13.63
N GLY A 304 -6.45 9.23 -12.45
CA GLY A 304 -6.94 8.68 -11.18
C GLY A 304 -8.46 8.68 -11.04
N LEU A 305 -9.14 9.71 -11.57
CA LEU A 305 -10.61 9.81 -11.54
C LEU A 305 -11.30 8.84 -12.52
N ILE A 306 -10.77 8.73 -13.75
CA ILE A 306 -11.32 7.82 -14.78
C ILE A 306 -11.08 6.35 -14.39
N GLY A 307 -10.14 6.08 -13.47
CA GLY A 307 -9.84 4.76 -12.94
C GLY A 307 -10.94 4.13 -12.08
N PHE A 308 -12.00 4.86 -11.74
CA PHE A 308 -13.20 4.36 -11.11
C PHE A 308 -14.27 4.05 -12.14
#